data_ae1c7c869eb31ffabba7e5be6e9f69b0
#
_entry.id   ae1c7c869eb31ffabba7e5be6e9f69b0
#
_cell.length_a   1.000
_cell.length_b   1.000
_cell.length_c   1.000
_cell.angle_alpha   90.00
_cell.angle_beta   90.00
_cell.angle_gamma   90.00
#
_symmetry.space_group_name_H-M   'P 1'
#
loop_
_entity.id
_entity.type
_entity.pdbx_description
1 polymer ?
#
loop_
_entity_poly.entity_id
_entity_poly.type
_entity_poly.pdbx_seq_one_letter_code
_entity_poly.pdbx_strand_id
1 'polypeptide(L)'
;MKNYLIAIIIIVVLIIMVILGLNQNQKVEINKEATLEDITFNDDKINMYFFYGSGCAHCKALFAFLEEHYDEVSKYCNVYAFEVWKNEENATIMAAFSDFFGDNVGSSVPYYIIGDESFSGFSTSMGDKLLNTMKEKYEEKENINNLEEIINNLKETLY
;
A
#
# COMPACT_ATOMS: atom_id res chain seq x y z
N MET A 1 -17.94 -23.86 -45.35
CA MET A 1 -16.61 -23.31 -44.95
C MET A 1 -16.73 -21.85 -44.51
N LYS A 2 -17.39 -20.94 -45.28
CA LYS A 2 -17.48 -19.51 -44.94
C LYS A 2 -18.15 -19.20 -43.58
N ASN A 3 -19.19 -19.95 -43.21
CA ASN A 3 -19.92 -19.76 -41.95
C ASN A 3 -19.13 -20.20 -40.72
N TYR A 4 -18.28 -21.24 -40.84
CA TYR A 4 -17.39 -21.64 -39.73
C TYR A 4 -16.27 -20.64 -39.47
N LEU A 5 -15.78 -20.00 -40.54
CA LEU A 5 -14.75 -18.96 -40.40
C LEU A 5 -15.29 -17.75 -39.63
N ILE A 6 -16.52 -17.33 -39.93
CA ILE A 6 -17.19 -16.25 -39.23
C ILE A 6 -17.45 -16.59 -37.75
N ALA A 7 -17.88 -17.83 -37.46
CA ALA A 7 -18.09 -18.29 -36.08
C ALA A 7 -16.77 -18.29 -35.26
N ILE A 8 -15.67 -18.75 -35.86
CA ILE A 8 -14.35 -18.73 -35.21
C ILE A 8 -13.89 -17.32 -34.92
N ILE A 9 -14.08 -16.36 -35.85
CA ILE A 9 -13.71 -14.96 -35.63
C ILE A 9 -14.51 -14.36 -34.47
N ILE A 10 -15.81 -14.63 -34.39
CA ILE A 10 -16.65 -14.14 -33.29
C ILE A 10 -16.19 -14.70 -31.96
N ILE A 11 -15.86 -15.98 -31.88
CA ILE A 11 -15.37 -16.63 -30.65
C ILE A 11 -14.03 -16.02 -30.22
N VAL A 12 -13.10 -15.79 -31.15
CA VAL A 12 -11.81 -15.16 -30.86
C VAL A 12 -11.98 -13.73 -30.34
N VAL A 13 -12.87 -12.95 -30.97
CA VAL A 13 -13.18 -11.57 -30.52
C VAL A 13 -13.79 -11.57 -29.10
N LEU A 14 -14.71 -12.51 -28.82
CA LEU A 14 -15.29 -12.64 -27.48
C LEU A 14 -14.24 -13.02 -26.44
N ILE A 15 -13.33 -13.95 -26.77
CA ILE A 15 -12.23 -14.33 -25.88
C ILE A 15 -11.29 -13.12 -25.62
N ILE A 16 -10.96 -12.37 -26.65
CA ILE A 16 -10.14 -11.15 -26.51
C ILE A 16 -10.86 -10.12 -25.65
N MET A 17 -12.18 -9.90 -25.83
CA MET A 17 -12.98 -8.99 -25.00
C MET A 17 -13.03 -9.45 -23.53
N VAL A 18 -13.14 -10.76 -23.28
CA VAL A 18 -13.10 -11.33 -21.92
C VAL A 18 -11.72 -11.12 -21.30
N ILE A 19 -10.63 -11.40 -22.04
CA ILE A 19 -9.27 -11.19 -21.55
C ILE A 19 -9.00 -9.70 -21.28
N LEU A 20 -9.43 -8.80 -22.17
CA LEU A 20 -9.30 -7.36 -21.97
C LEU A 20 -10.18 -6.84 -20.82
N GLY A 21 -11.37 -7.43 -20.62
CA GLY A 21 -12.28 -7.10 -19.52
C GLY A 21 -11.76 -7.63 -18.16
N LEU A 22 -11.10 -8.79 -18.14
CA LEU A 22 -10.47 -9.34 -16.94
C LEU A 22 -9.18 -8.58 -16.58
N ASN A 23 -8.57 -7.91 -17.55
CA ASN A 23 -7.40 -7.05 -17.33
C ASN A 23 -7.78 -5.58 -17.04
N GLN A 24 -9.04 -5.30 -16.71
CA GLN A 24 -9.36 -4.09 -15.96
C GLN A 24 -8.75 -4.27 -14.58
N ASN A 25 -7.51 -3.79 -14.44
CA ASN A 25 -6.82 -3.61 -13.18
C ASN A 25 -7.84 -3.07 -12.18
N GLN A 26 -8.13 -3.85 -11.14
CA GLN A 26 -8.65 -3.29 -9.92
C GLN A 26 -7.60 -2.28 -9.48
N LYS A 27 -7.80 -1.00 -9.79
CA LYS A 27 -7.10 0.09 -9.14
C LYS A 27 -7.39 -0.13 -7.65
N VAL A 28 -6.44 -0.72 -6.95
CA VAL A 28 -6.47 -0.69 -5.50
C VAL A 28 -6.46 0.79 -5.17
N GLU A 29 -7.54 1.27 -4.54
CA GLU A 29 -7.63 2.67 -4.15
C GLU A 29 -6.57 2.93 -3.08
N ILE A 30 -5.42 3.45 -3.49
CA ILE A 30 -4.36 3.93 -2.59
C ILE A 30 -4.92 4.97 -1.60
N ASN A 31 -6.11 5.51 -1.88
CA ASN A 31 -6.81 6.50 -1.05
C ASN A 31 -7.80 5.91 -0.03
N LYS A 32 -7.96 4.58 0.00
CA LYS A 32 -8.86 3.94 0.98
C LYS A 32 -8.28 4.11 2.37
N GLU A 33 -9.06 4.64 3.29
CA GLU A 33 -8.73 4.60 4.71
C GLU A 33 -8.74 3.14 5.19
N ALA A 34 -7.56 2.63 5.54
CA ALA A 34 -7.39 1.27 6.01
C ALA A 34 -7.75 1.14 7.49
N THR A 35 -8.12 -0.07 7.89
CA THR A 35 -8.24 -0.51 9.27
C THR A 35 -7.20 -1.59 9.55
N LEU A 36 -6.98 -1.96 10.82
CA LEU A 36 -6.08 -3.08 11.16
C LEU A 36 -6.56 -4.40 10.55
N GLU A 37 -7.88 -4.58 10.39
CA GLU A 37 -8.47 -5.78 9.81
C GLU A 37 -8.19 -5.93 8.31
N ASP A 38 -7.93 -4.82 7.61
CA ASP A 38 -7.57 -4.85 6.20
C ASP A 38 -6.13 -5.38 5.96
N ILE A 39 -5.29 -5.38 7.02
CA ILE A 39 -3.89 -5.78 6.91
C ILE A 39 -3.78 -7.29 6.74
N THR A 40 -3.15 -7.70 5.66
CA THR A 40 -2.83 -9.09 5.37
C THR A 40 -1.31 -9.30 5.35
N PHE A 41 -0.88 -10.44 5.88
CA PHE A 41 0.50 -10.89 5.78
C PHE A 41 0.51 -12.06 4.81
N ASN A 42 1.12 -11.82 3.65
CA ASN A 42 1.34 -12.86 2.67
C ASN A 42 2.79 -12.75 2.16
N ASP A 43 3.33 -13.88 1.72
CA ASP A 43 4.73 -13.96 1.28
C ASP A 43 4.98 -13.29 -0.08
N ASP A 44 3.93 -12.82 -0.75
CA ASP A 44 4.04 -12.30 -2.11
C ASP A 44 4.49 -10.84 -2.16
N LYS A 45 4.20 -10.04 -1.10
CA LYS A 45 4.52 -8.61 -1.05
C LYS A 45 4.86 -8.18 0.37
N ILE A 46 5.57 -7.05 0.47
CA ILE A 46 5.74 -6.35 1.75
C ILE A 46 4.56 -5.41 1.98
N ASN A 47 4.41 -4.94 3.22
CA ASN A 47 3.40 -3.96 3.59
C ASN A 47 4.04 -2.57 3.75
N MET A 48 3.37 -1.56 3.22
CA MET A 48 3.61 -0.16 3.53
C MET A 48 2.45 0.38 4.36
N TYR A 49 2.75 0.86 5.56
CA TYR A 49 1.79 1.53 6.45
C TYR A 49 1.98 3.03 6.32
N PHE A 50 0.96 3.74 5.84
CA PHE A 50 1.02 5.16 5.56
C PHE A 50 0.04 5.93 6.43
N PHE A 51 0.56 6.65 7.41
CA PHE A 51 -0.20 7.53 8.30
C PHE A 51 -0.26 8.94 7.72
N TYR A 52 -1.48 9.45 7.53
CA TYR A 52 -1.72 10.73 6.88
C TYR A 52 -2.74 11.58 7.62
N GLY A 53 -2.77 12.89 7.33
CA GLY A 53 -3.77 13.82 7.85
C GLY A 53 -4.60 14.43 6.72
N SER A 54 -5.91 14.54 6.93
CA SER A 54 -6.82 15.17 5.98
C SER A 54 -6.44 16.63 5.74
N GLY A 55 -6.04 16.97 4.50
CA GLY A 55 -5.59 18.31 4.12
C GLY A 55 -4.07 18.52 4.16
N CYS A 56 -3.29 17.55 4.61
CA CYS A 56 -1.82 17.59 4.61
C CYS A 56 -1.27 17.63 3.18
N ALA A 57 -0.52 18.66 2.83
CA ALA A 57 0.02 18.85 1.49
C ALA A 57 1.08 17.81 1.11
N HIS A 58 1.98 17.45 2.05
CA HIS A 58 3.01 16.43 1.84
C HIS A 58 2.39 15.02 1.72
N CYS A 59 1.29 14.76 2.44
CA CYS A 59 0.55 13.51 2.30
C CYS A 59 -0.11 13.39 0.92
N LYS A 60 -0.69 14.49 0.40
CA LYS A 60 -1.23 14.54 -0.97
C LYS A 60 -0.15 14.28 -2.01
N ALA A 61 1.05 14.84 -1.81
CA ALA A 61 2.18 14.60 -2.71
C ALA A 61 2.60 13.12 -2.70
N LEU A 62 2.61 12.47 -1.54
CA LEU A 62 2.91 11.04 -1.44
C LEU A 62 1.83 10.19 -2.11
N PHE A 63 0.54 10.48 -1.89
CA PHE A 63 -0.55 9.79 -2.60
C PHE A 63 -0.42 9.93 -4.12
N ALA A 64 -0.21 11.16 -4.62
CA ALA A 64 -0.06 11.40 -6.06
C ALA A 64 1.15 10.61 -6.64
N PHE A 65 2.25 10.56 -5.91
CA PHE A 65 3.42 9.78 -6.32
C PHE A 65 3.13 8.27 -6.37
N LEU A 66 2.47 7.72 -5.34
CA LEU A 66 2.10 6.30 -5.31
C LEU A 66 1.11 5.94 -6.43
N GLU A 67 0.19 6.84 -6.77
CA GLU A 67 -0.73 6.66 -7.91
C GLU A 67 -0.02 6.71 -9.26
N GLU A 68 0.90 7.67 -9.43
CA GLU A 68 1.69 7.81 -10.67
C GLU A 68 2.56 6.57 -10.92
N HIS A 69 3.13 5.99 -9.86
CA HIS A 69 4.00 4.81 -9.91
C HIS A 69 3.29 3.51 -9.52
N TYR A 70 1.97 3.48 -9.59
CA TYR A 70 1.16 2.36 -9.13
C TYR A 70 1.61 0.99 -9.65
N ASP A 71 1.89 0.89 -10.94
CA ASP A 71 2.31 -0.36 -11.58
C ASP A 71 3.63 -0.92 -11.01
N GLU A 72 4.51 -0.03 -10.52
CA GLU A 72 5.77 -0.42 -9.88
C GLU A 72 5.55 -0.72 -8.40
N VAL A 73 4.91 0.17 -7.67
CA VAL A 73 4.59 0.01 -6.25
C VAL A 73 3.83 -1.29 -5.99
N SER A 74 2.81 -1.58 -6.79
CA SER A 74 1.96 -2.76 -6.64
C SER A 74 2.66 -4.08 -6.89
N LYS A 75 3.86 -4.09 -7.49
CA LYS A 75 4.67 -5.31 -7.62
C LYS A 75 5.31 -5.72 -6.29
N TYR A 76 5.65 -4.75 -5.46
CA TYR A 76 6.46 -4.96 -4.26
C TYR A 76 5.66 -4.79 -2.97
N CYS A 77 4.70 -3.84 -2.95
CA CYS A 77 4.01 -3.41 -1.73
C CYS A 77 2.49 -3.53 -1.81
N ASN A 78 1.88 -3.90 -0.66
CA ASN A 78 0.51 -3.53 -0.33
C ASN A 78 0.56 -2.21 0.45
N VAL A 79 -0.27 -1.23 0.10
CA VAL A 79 -0.29 0.08 0.75
C VAL A 79 -1.55 0.21 1.60
N TYR A 80 -1.38 0.38 2.91
CA TYR A 80 -2.43 0.62 3.89
C TYR A 80 -2.34 2.05 4.39
N ALA A 81 -3.34 2.87 4.10
CA ALA A 81 -3.35 4.29 4.45
C ALA A 81 -4.32 4.55 5.62
N PHE A 82 -3.82 5.21 6.67
CA PHE A 82 -4.51 5.48 7.93
C PHE A 82 -4.62 6.98 8.15
N GLU A 83 -5.86 7.49 8.19
CA GLU A 83 -6.11 8.90 8.55
C GLU A 83 -5.98 9.07 10.06
N VAL A 84 -5.09 9.98 10.53
CA VAL A 84 -4.75 10.09 11.96
C VAL A 84 -5.14 11.41 12.62
N TRP A 85 -5.53 12.43 11.87
CA TRP A 85 -5.92 13.71 12.48
C TRP A 85 -7.36 13.75 12.96
N LYS A 86 -8.22 12.87 12.43
CA LYS A 86 -9.64 12.77 12.76
C LYS A 86 -10.05 11.42 13.31
N ASN A 87 -9.17 10.44 13.22
CA ASN A 87 -9.39 9.09 13.71
C ASN A 87 -8.41 8.79 14.85
N GLU A 88 -8.93 8.75 16.09
CA GLU A 88 -8.13 8.53 17.29
C GLU A 88 -7.55 7.11 17.37
N GLU A 89 -8.26 6.11 16.82
CA GLU A 89 -7.78 4.74 16.75
C GLU A 89 -6.54 4.66 15.85
N ASN A 90 -6.61 5.24 14.64
CA ASN A 90 -5.48 5.29 13.73
C ASN A 90 -4.30 6.11 14.30
N ALA A 91 -4.59 7.16 15.07
CA ALA A 91 -3.55 7.92 15.78
C ALA A 91 -2.84 7.05 16.84
N THR A 92 -3.60 6.18 17.54
CA THR A 92 -3.05 5.21 18.50
C THR A 92 -2.17 4.18 17.81
N ILE A 93 -2.61 3.67 16.64
CA ILE A 93 -1.80 2.75 15.82
C ILE A 93 -0.50 3.44 15.40
N MET A 94 -0.55 4.67 14.89
CA MET A 94 0.64 5.44 14.52
C MET A 94 1.60 5.61 15.69
N ALA A 95 1.08 5.93 16.89
CA ALA A 95 1.90 6.08 18.09
C ALA A 95 2.62 4.77 18.45
N ALA A 96 1.93 3.64 18.40
CA ALA A 96 2.52 2.33 18.67
C ALA A 96 3.64 1.98 17.68
N PHE A 97 3.47 2.28 16.39
CA PHE A 97 4.55 2.12 15.40
C PHE A 97 5.71 3.07 15.67
N SER A 98 5.42 4.35 15.97
CA SER A 98 6.45 5.34 16.31
C SER A 98 7.28 4.91 17.52
N ASP A 99 6.64 4.39 18.55
CA ASP A 99 7.32 3.88 19.75
C ASP A 99 8.18 2.64 19.44
N PHE A 100 7.67 1.74 18.62
CA PHE A 100 8.41 0.54 18.22
C PHE A 100 9.70 0.86 17.46
N PHE A 101 9.65 1.82 16.54
CA PHE A 101 10.82 2.26 15.78
C PHE A 101 11.72 3.23 16.56
N GLY A 102 11.31 3.63 17.77
CA GLY A 102 12.02 4.63 18.56
C GLY A 102 11.97 6.02 17.97
N ASP A 103 10.98 6.28 17.11
CA ASP A 103 10.75 7.57 16.49
C ASP A 103 9.98 8.49 17.45
N ASN A 104 10.12 9.79 17.27
CA ASN A 104 9.36 10.78 18.04
C ASN A 104 8.57 11.67 17.08
N VAL A 105 7.63 11.07 16.34
CA VAL A 105 6.89 11.77 15.29
C VAL A 105 5.71 12.59 15.82
N GLY A 106 5.18 12.26 17.01
CA GLY A 106 3.98 12.90 17.57
C GLY A 106 2.80 12.77 16.60
N SER A 107 2.23 13.92 16.17
CA SER A 107 1.17 13.98 15.15
C SER A 107 1.66 14.40 13.77
N SER A 108 2.98 14.34 13.52
CA SER A 108 3.58 14.75 12.25
C SER A 108 3.31 13.74 11.15
N VAL A 109 2.81 14.20 10.01
CA VAL A 109 2.48 13.38 8.85
C VAL A 109 3.03 14.01 7.56
N PRO A 110 3.32 13.23 6.51
CA PRO A 110 3.20 11.78 6.44
C PRO A 110 4.26 11.09 7.30
N TYR A 111 3.84 10.06 8.01
CA TYR A 111 4.72 9.05 8.61
C TYR A 111 4.42 7.73 7.95
N TYR A 112 5.43 7.00 7.51
CA TYR A 112 5.18 5.74 6.82
C TYR A 112 6.30 4.74 7.07
N ILE A 113 5.92 3.46 7.05
CA ILE A 113 6.80 2.32 7.25
C ILE A 113 6.78 1.48 5.98
N ILE A 114 7.96 1.03 5.54
CA ILE A 114 8.13 0.13 4.41
C ILE A 114 8.94 -1.05 4.90
N GLY A 115 8.30 -2.22 4.99
CA GLY A 115 8.92 -3.37 5.63
C GLY A 115 9.28 -3.05 7.09
N ASP A 116 10.56 -3.01 7.40
CA ASP A 116 11.12 -2.75 8.73
C ASP A 116 11.80 -1.37 8.87
N GLU A 117 11.56 -0.44 7.95
CA GLU A 117 12.09 0.92 7.99
C GLU A 117 10.99 1.97 8.09
N SER A 118 11.20 2.98 8.94
CA SER A 118 10.29 4.11 9.13
C SER A 118 10.79 5.39 8.46
N PHE A 119 9.86 6.21 8.02
CA PHE A 119 10.13 7.47 7.32
C PHE A 119 9.16 8.56 7.75
N SER A 120 9.63 9.81 7.80
CA SER A 120 8.83 10.98 8.11
C SER A 120 8.98 12.06 7.04
N GLY A 121 7.86 12.66 6.64
CA GLY A 121 7.81 13.66 5.58
C GLY A 121 7.95 13.05 4.18
N PHE A 122 7.53 13.80 3.15
CA PHE A 122 7.70 13.41 1.76
C PHE A 122 7.83 14.64 0.86
N SER A 123 8.68 14.52 -0.13
CA SER A 123 8.76 15.39 -1.31
C SER A 123 9.05 14.55 -2.54
N THR A 124 8.71 15.05 -3.72
CA THR A 124 8.92 14.32 -4.99
C THR A 124 10.37 13.92 -5.24
N SER A 125 11.33 14.69 -4.72
CA SER A 125 12.77 14.34 -4.79
C SER A 125 13.15 13.09 -4.00
N MET A 126 12.27 12.61 -3.11
CA MET A 126 12.46 11.36 -2.34
C MET A 126 11.88 10.15 -3.06
N GLY A 127 11.21 10.34 -4.20
CA GLY A 127 10.47 9.29 -4.89
C GLY A 127 11.34 8.11 -5.31
N ASP A 128 12.49 8.36 -5.95
CA ASP A 128 13.41 7.29 -6.35
C ASP A 128 13.90 6.47 -5.15
N LYS A 129 14.20 7.15 -4.02
CA LYS A 129 14.58 6.46 -2.79
C LYS A 129 13.43 5.58 -2.28
N LEU A 130 12.20 6.08 -2.31
CA LEU A 130 11.01 5.34 -1.89
C LEU A 130 10.84 4.03 -2.69
N LEU A 131 10.88 4.12 -4.03
CA LEU A 131 10.75 2.95 -4.91
C LEU A 131 11.90 1.95 -4.70
N ASN A 132 13.14 2.44 -4.58
CA ASN A 132 14.29 1.58 -4.31
C ASN A 132 14.16 0.87 -2.96
N THR A 133 13.73 1.57 -1.89
CA THR A 133 13.49 0.94 -0.59
C THR A 133 12.42 -0.15 -0.69
N MET A 134 11.29 0.10 -1.39
CA MET A 134 10.26 -0.92 -1.59
C MET A 134 10.81 -2.18 -2.24
N LYS A 135 11.64 -2.02 -3.26
CA LYS A 135 12.27 -3.13 -3.96
C LYS A 135 13.27 -3.88 -3.09
N GLU A 136 14.16 -3.16 -2.40
CA GLU A 136 15.15 -3.74 -1.49
C GLU A 136 14.46 -4.54 -0.37
N LYS A 137 13.45 -3.97 0.29
CA LYS A 137 12.69 -4.66 1.33
C LYS A 137 11.90 -5.85 0.81
N TYR A 138 11.39 -5.78 -0.41
CA TYR A 138 10.75 -6.92 -1.05
C TYR A 138 11.73 -8.08 -1.30
N GLU A 139 12.97 -7.79 -1.71
CA GLU A 139 14.02 -8.80 -1.91
C GLU A 139 14.46 -9.42 -0.57
N GLU A 140 14.35 -8.70 0.55
CA GLU A 140 14.71 -9.10 1.91
C GLU A 140 13.52 -9.58 2.77
N LYS A 141 12.32 -9.69 2.20
CA LYS A 141 11.04 -9.88 2.93
C LYS A 141 10.99 -11.05 3.92
N GLU A 142 11.82 -12.08 3.75
CA GLU A 142 11.88 -13.22 4.66
C GLU A 142 12.32 -12.85 6.09
N ASN A 143 12.88 -11.64 6.27
CA ASN A 143 13.39 -11.14 7.55
C ASN A 143 12.44 -10.13 8.25
N ILE A 144 11.27 -9.84 7.68
CA ILE A 144 10.38 -8.71 8.11
C ILE A 144 9.24 -9.18 9.03
N ASN A 145 9.41 -10.22 9.81
CA ASN A 145 8.34 -10.81 10.65
C ASN A 145 7.99 -10.01 11.93
N ASN A 146 8.79 -8.99 12.31
CA ASN A 146 8.59 -8.29 13.57
C ASN A 146 7.32 -7.42 13.61
N LEU A 147 6.84 -6.93 12.47
CA LEU A 147 5.65 -6.06 12.42
C LEU A 147 4.33 -6.82 12.54
N GLU A 148 4.31 -8.09 12.17
CA GLU A 148 3.13 -8.94 12.33
C GLU A 148 2.76 -9.10 13.80
N GLU A 149 3.74 -9.31 14.68
CA GLU A 149 3.52 -9.43 16.11
C GLU A 149 2.90 -8.14 16.70
N ILE A 150 3.42 -6.97 16.32
CA ILE A 150 2.87 -5.69 16.80
C ILE A 150 1.44 -5.49 16.34
N ILE A 151 1.16 -5.76 15.07
CA ILE A 151 -0.17 -5.59 14.50
C ILE A 151 -1.16 -6.54 15.16
N ASN A 152 -0.78 -7.79 15.42
CA ASN A 152 -1.61 -8.75 16.13
C ASN A 152 -1.86 -8.30 17.58
N ASN A 153 -0.86 -7.79 18.30
CA ASN A 153 -1.03 -7.23 19.64
C ASN A 153 -1.95 -5.99 19.64
N LEU A 154 -1.86 -5.13 18.64
CA LEU A 154 -2.76 -3.99 18.48
C LEU A 154 -4.20 -4.43 18.21
N LYS A 155 -4.41 -5.44 17.35
CA LYS A 155 -5.73 -6.03 17.12
C LYS A 155 -6.36 -6.56 18.41
N GLU A 156 -5.60 -7.31 19.22
CA GLU A 156 -6.08 -7.83 20.50
C GLU A 156 -6.37 -6.75 21.55
N THR A 157 -5.71 -5.59 21.44
CA THR A 157 -5.85 -4.51 22.45
C THR A 157 -6.96 -3.53 22.10
N LEU A 158 -7.24 -3.31 20.82
CA LEU A 158 -8.21 -2.32 20.34
C LEU A 158 -9.58 -2.91 20.02
N TYR A 159 -9.70 -4.22 19.88
CA TYR A 159 -10.94 -4.96 19.61
C TYR A 159 -11.21 -6.06 20.64
#